data_5ed5af1d5edb88aac68a524ce6228d77
#
_entry.id   5ed5af1d5edb88aac68a524ce6228d77
#
_cell.length_a   1.000
_cell.length_b   1.000
_cell.length_c   1.000
_cell.angle_alpha   90.00
_cell.angle_beta   90.00
_cell.angle_gamma   90.00
#
_symmetry.space_group_name_H-M   'P 1'
#
loop_
_entity.id
_entity.type
_entity.pdbx_description
1 polymer ?
#
loop_
_entity_poly.entity_id
_entity_poly.type
_entity_poly.pdbx_seq_one_letter_code
_entity_poly.pdbx_strand_id
1 'polypeptide(L)'
;QQDRSIGDVLKRMPGIDVAQSGKIQYQGEDINKFYIEGSDLLGGKYGIATNGISHEDVGAVEVMENHQPMQVLSGISFSDKAAINLKLKNRAKATWTFHGDAGGGYSWQPDGAIWDGELFAMAVMPGFQNITTFRTNNTGEDLSSSNMDFFADRRGTGLSQYVGVGLPGVPSLSSKRTLFNRSFLFSTNNLWKLKNGEFKANIDYSFNRVTADASNITTYYLDEGNRVITENRSGTEHTHSLSGKFIYELNQKTAFINNTLKTNIDWDDTRLTTTGSLPNQQSANLPDYYISNNFKLIKRFNGKHLVTFQSVNEWESLPQSLRVESGGRRAESGAADAIFRQHISDHAFYTH
;
A
#
# COMPACT_ATOMS: atom_id res chain seq x y z
N GLN A 1 28.26 4.70 -6.90
CA GLN A 1 27.05 3.86 -6.94
C GLN A 1 26.40 4.05 -8.30
N GLN A 2 26.24 2.99 -9.05
CA GLN A 2 25.65 3.06 -10.40
C GLN A 2 24.14 3.16 -10.25
N ASP A 3 23.51 4.11 -10.96
CA ASP A 3 22.05 4.26 -10.95
C ASP A 3 21.42 2.98 -11.49
N ARG A 4 20.44 2.45 -10.79
CA ARG A 4 19.70 1.25 -11.22
C ARG A 4 18.31 1.62 -11.74
N SER A 5 17.60 2.50 -11.03
CA SER A 5 16.26 2.93 -11.36
C SER A 5 16.20 4.35 -11.90
N ILE A 6 15.09 4.69 -12.54
CA ILE A 6 14.84 6.07 -12.97
C ILE A 6 14.71 7.01 -11.76
N GLY A 7 14.31 6.53 -10.60
CA GLY A 7 14.25 7.31 -9.37
C GLY A 7 15.61 7.84 -8.94
N ASP A 8 16.70 7.05 -9.14
CA ASP A 8 18.05 7.49 -8.83
C ASP A 8 18.50 8.64 -9.75
N VAL A 9 18.08 8.62 -11.00
CA VAL A 9 18.35 9.70 -11.96
C VAL A 9 17.55 10.95 -11.60
N LEU A 10 16.24 10.80 -11.30
CA LEU A 10 15.36 11.90 -10.92
C LEU A 10 15.87 12.65 -9.69
N LYS A 11 16.43 11.97 -8.68
CA LYS A 11 17.06 12.60 -7.49
C LYS A 11 18.18 13.59 -7.81
N ARG A 12 18.81 13.47 -8.98
CA ARG A 12 19.91 14.34 -9.41
C ARG A 12 19.45 15.50 -10.28
N MET A 13 18.18 15.51 -10.69
CA MET A 13 17.64 16.59 -11.51
C MET A 13 17.34 17.81 -10.63
N PRO A 14 17.68 19.02 -11.06
CA PRO A 14 17.41 20.24 -10.31
C PRO A 14 15.92 20.40 -10.01
N GLY A 15 15.59 20.69 -8.74
CA GLY A 15 14.24 20.92 -8.28
C GLY A 15 13.37 19.67 -8.13
N ILE A 16 13.90 18.47 -8.34
CA ILE A 16 13.18 17.21 -8.11
C ILE A 16 13.70 16.53 -6.86
N ASP A 17 12.80 16.22 -5.95
CA ASP A 17 13.05 15.40 -4.78
C ASP A 17 12.30 14.08 -4.91
N VAL A 18 12.97 12.96 -4.62
CA VAL A 18 12.37 11.61 -4.66
C VAL A 18 12.61 10.91 -3.34
N ALA A 19 11.53 10.62 -2.63
CA ALA A 19 11.57 9.85 -1.39
C ALA A 19 11.92 8.38 -1.63
N GLN A 20 12.28 7.66 -0.57
CA GLN A 20 12.57 6.21 -0.65
C GLN A 20 11.34 5.40 -1.13
N SER A 21 10.13 5.85 -0.83
CA SER A 21 8.86 5.27 -1.32
C SER A 21 8.64 5.48 -2.83
N GLY A 22 9.48 6.26 -3.52
CA GLY A 22 9.30 6.66 -4.90
C GLY A 22 8.42 7.90 -5.09
N LYS A 23 7.93 8.53 -4.01
CA LYS A 23 7.16 9.78 -4.08
C LYS A 23 8.03 10.90 -4.62
N ILE A 24 7.48 11.66 -5.58
CA ILE A 24 8.18 12.74 -6.27
C ILE A 24 7.59 14.09 -5.88
N GLN A 25 8.47 15.04 -5.60
CA GLN A 25 8.15 16.45 -5.46
C GLN A 25 8.95 17.27 -6.50
N TYR A 26 8.33 18.32 -7.01
CA TYR A 26 8.97 19.31 -7.86
C TYR A 26 8.92 20.69 -7.19
N GLN A 27 10.09 21.29 -6.96
CA GLN A 27 10.22 22.57 -6.22
C GLN A 27 9.53 22.56 -4.84
N GLY A 28 9.54 21.42 -4.15
CA GLY A 28 8.93 21.26 -2.82
C GLY A 28 7.44 20.89 -2.84
N GLU A 29 6.78 20.91 -4.01
CA GLU A 29 5.37 20.56 -4.16
C GLU A 29 5.18 19.18 -4.77
N ASP A 30 4.16 18.45 -4.30
CA ASP A 30 3.82 17.13 -4.84
C ASP A 30 3.36 17.26 -6.29
N ILE A 31 3.85 16.37 -7.18
CA ILE A 31 3.38 16.30 -8.57
C ILE A 31 1.90 15.88 -8.60
N ASN A 32 1.17 16.34 -9.64
CA ASN A 32 -0.25 15.99 -9.79
C ASN A 32 -0.51 14.83 -10.75
N LYS A 33 0.47 14.48 -11.60
CA LYS A 33 0.39 13.36 -12.54
C LYS A 33 1.77 12.79 -12.85
N PHE A 34 1.79 11.48 -13.12
CA PHE A 34 2.97 10.76 -13.60
C PHE A 34 2.59 9.95 -14.83
N TYR A 35 3.23 10.26 -15.94
CA TYR A 35 2.94 9.66 -17.24
C TYR A 35 4.10 8.78 -17.72
N ILE A 36 3.76 7.74 -18.47
CA ILE A 36 4.69 6.95 -19.28
C ILE A 36 4.19 7.00 -20.72
N GLU A 37 5.00 7.57 -21.63
CA GLU A 37 4.62 7.82 -23.03
C GLU A 37 3.27 8.57 -23.16
N GLY A 38 3.05 9.53 -22.25
CA GLY A 38 1.87 10.37 -22.22
C GLY A 38 0.61 9.73 -21.63
N SER A 39 0.67 8.53 -21.10
CA SER A 39 -0.46 7.85 -20.46
C SER A 39 -0.21 7.65 -18.95
N ASP A 40 -1.24 7.90 -18.14
CA ASP A 40 -1.23 7.75 -16.68
C ASP A 40 -1.63 6.31 -16.31
N LEU A 41 -0.70 5.36 -16.46
CA LEU A 41 -0.91 3.94 -16.18
C LEU A 41 -1.13 3.65 -14.68
N LEU A 42 -0.31 4.26 -13.83
CA LEU A 42 -0.19 3.89 -12.41
C LEU A 42 -1.03 4.77 -11.49
N GLY A 43 -1.48 5.93 -11.97
CA GLY A 43 -2.11 6.91 -11.11
C GLY A 43 -1.18 7.33 -9.97
N GLY A 44 -1.67 7.30 -8.72
CA GLY A 44 -0.87 7.62 -7.55
C GLY A 44 0.19 6.57 -7.18
N LYS A 45 0.16 5.36 -7.75
CA LYS A 45 1.12 4.28 -7.49
C LYS A 45 2.40 4.39 -8.32
N TYR A 46 2.74 5.56 -8.80
CA TYR A 46 3.91 5.78 -9.65
C TYR A 46 5.26 5.45 -8.98
N GLY A 47 5.30 5.26 -7.67
CA GLY A 47 6.46 4.73 -6.97
C GLY A 47 6.95 3.38 -7.52
N ILE A 48 6.03 2.55 -8.05
CA ILE A 48 6.36 1.30 -8.73
C ILE A 48 7.25 1.57 -9.96
N ALA A 49 6.90 2.57 -10.77
CA ALA A 49 7.69 2.95 -11.95
C ALA A 49 9.01 3.63 -11.54
N THR A 50 8.97 4.53 -10.55
CA THR A 50 10.13 5.28 -10.10
C THR A 50 11.24 4.34 -9.60
N ASN A 51 10.86 3.28 -8.88
CA ASN A 51 11.80 2.31 -8.34
C ASN A 51 12.11 1.15 -9.29
N GLY A 52 11.15 0.76 -10.16
CA GLY A 52 11.25 -0.44 -10.99
C GLY A 52 11.74 -0.21 -12.42
N ILE A 53 11.49 0.97 -13.03
CA ILE A 53 11.95 1.21 -14.40
C ILE A 53 13.47 1.49 -14.41
N SER A 54 14.19 0.71 -15.22
CA SER A 54 15.63 0.93 -15.42
C SER A 54 15.89 2.29 -16.08
N HIS A 55 16.84 3.03 -15.57
CA HIS A 55 17.29 4.29 -16.21
C HIS A 55 17.74 4.08 -17.66
N GLU A 56 18.22 2.89 -17.98
CA GLU A 56 18.64 2.54 -19.32
C GLU A 56 17.50 2.53 -20.34
N ASP A 57 16.25 2.30 -19.90
CA ASP A 57 15.06 2.23 -20.76
C ASP A 57 14.44 3.61 -21.00
N VAL A 58 14.81 4.61 -20.21
CA VAL A 58 14.32 5.97 -20.32
C VAL A 58 15.23 6.81 -21.22
N GLY A 59 14.64 7.45 -22.20
CA GLY A 59 15.35 8.35 -23.13
C GLY A 59 15.31 9.81 -22.70
N ALA A 60 14.20 10.26 -22.11
CA ALA A 60 14.02 11.61 -21.61
C ALA A 60 12.99 11.66 -20.46
N VAL A 61 13.14 12.65 -19.59
CA VAL A 61 12.17 13.02 -18.58
C VAL A 61 11.65 14.40 -18.92
N GLU A 62 10.36 14.52 -19.10
CA GLU A 62 9.67 15.79 -19.36
C GLU A 62 9.00 16.26 -18.07
N VAL A 63 9.32 17.47 -17.61
CA VAL A 63 8.63 18.14 -16.51
C VAL A 63 7.64 19.14 -17.11
N MET A 64 6.37 18.94 -16.85
CA MET A 64 5.28 19.80 -17.33
C MET A 64 4.83 20.70 -16.16
N GLU A 65 5.34 21.93 -16.13
CA GLU A 65 4.94 22.90 -15.11
C GLU A 65 3.51 23.39 -15.36
N ASN A 66 2.85 23.83 -14.28
CA ASN A 66 1.47 24.33 -14.31
C ASN A 66 0.50 23.37 -15.00
N HIS A 67 0.69 22.08 -14.78
CA HIS A 67 -0.02 21.04 -15.51
C HIS A 67 -1.49 20.93 -15.11
N GLN A 68 -2.40 21.20 -16.05
CA GLN A 68 -3.84 20.95 -15.91
C GLN A 68 -4.20 19.57 -16.46
N PRO A 69 -4.47 18.57 -15.60
CA PRO A 69 -4.72 17.19 -16.05
C PRO A 69 -6.06 17.02 -16.82
N MET A 70 -7.02 17.90 -16.61
CA MET A 70 -8.33 17.83 -17.26
C MET A 70 -8.39 18.82 -18.44
N GLN A 71 -8.37 18.30 -19.68
CA GLN A 71 -8.37 19.14 -20.88
C GLN A 71 -9.59 20.07 -20.97
N VAL A 72 -10.75 19.64 -20.45
CA VAL A 72 -11.99 20.44 -20.44
C VAL A 72 -11.82 21.74 -19.63
N LEU A 73 -10.90 21.79 -18.66
CA LEU A 73 -10.58 22.94 -17.82
C LEU A 73 -9.42 23.77 -18.37
N SER A 74 -8.80 23.35 -19.47
CA SER A 74 -7.67 24.08 -20.08
C SER A 74 -8.07 25.53 -20.44
N GLY A 75 -7.26 26.49 -19.97
CA GLY A 75 -7.51 27.91 -20.14
C GLY A 75 -8.62 28.51 -19.23
N ILE A 76 -9.20 27.72 -18.32
CA ILE A 76 -10.21 28.17 -17.35
C ILE A 76 -9.70 28.04 -15.92
N SER A 77 -9.09 26.90 -15.60
CA SER A 77 -8.52 26.63 -14.29
C SER A 77 -7.03 26.38 -14.43
N PHE A 78 -6.25 27.05 -13.61
CA PHE A 78 -4.81 26.89 -13.57
C PHE A 78 -4.42 25.94 -12.44
N SER A 79 -3.32 25.23 -12.63
CA SER A 79 -2.68 24.40 -11.61
C SER A 79 -1.28 24.94 -11.40
N ASP A 80 -0.84 25.03 -10.16
CA ASP A 80 0.51 25.35 -9.75
C ASP A 80 1.42 24.12 -9.67
N LYS A 81 0.82 22.92 -9.83
CA LYS A 81 1.53 21.64 -9.73
C LYS A 81 2.11 21.20 -11.06
N ALA A 82 3.25 20.53 -10.96
CA ALA A 82 3.89 19.90 -12.11
C ALA A 82 3.41 18.46 -12.33
N ALA A 83 3.60 17.97 -13.55
CA ALA A 83 3.53 16.56 -13.87
C ALA A 83 4.85 16.08 -14.49
N ILE A 84 5.13 14.80 -14.36
CA ILE A 84 6.31 14.16 -14.97
C ILE A 84 5.84 13.19 -16.05
N ASN A 85 6.53 13.20 -17.19
CA ASN A 85 6.33 12.23 -18.25
C ASN A 85 7.65 11.56 -18.64
N LEU A 86 7.70 10.24 -18.53
CA LEU A 86 8.83 9.44 -18.98
C LEU A 86 8.67 9.09 -20.45
N LYS A 87 9.67 9.46 -21.24
CA LYS A 87 9.83 9.02 -22.64
C LYS A 87 10.79 7.85 -22.69
N LEU A 88 10.32 6.73 -23.18
CA LEU A 88 11.13 5.52 -23.28
C LEU A 88 12.01 5.54 -24.53
N LYS A 89 13.14 4.86 -24.47
CA LYS A 89 13.97 4.58 -25.66
C LYS A 89 13.24 3.59 -26.58
N ASN A 90 13.55 3.63 -27.87
CA ASN A 90 12.91 2.79 -28.85
C ASN A 90 13.00 1.29 -28.55
N ARG A 91 14.09 0.84 -27.91
CA ARG A 91 14.27 -0.56 -27.49
C ARG A 91 13.26 -1.03 -26.44
N ALA A 92 12.74 -0.10 -25.63
CA ALA A 92 11.75 -0.39 -24.58
C ALA A 92 10.31 -0.14 -25.04
N LYS A 93 10.11 0.29 -26.31
CA LYS A 93 8.80 0.47 -26.91
C LYS A 93 8.40 -0.74 -27.75
N ALA A 94 7.09 -1.06 -27.76
CA ALA A 94 6.50 -2.15 -28.50
C ALA A 94 7.09 -3.54 -28.20
N THR A 95 7.68 -3.70 -27.00
CA THR A 95 8.27 -4.95 -26.54
C THR A 95 8.01 -5.13 -25.05
N TRP A 96 8.25 -6.33 -24.56
CA TRP A 96 8.32 -6.62 -23.13
C TRP A 96 9.74 -6.41 -22.62
N THR A 97 9.86 -5.71 -21.51
CA THR A 97 11.09 -5.55 -20.75
C THR A 97 10.94 -6.26 -19.41
N PHE A 98 11.94 -7.04 -19.04
CA PHE A 98 11.96 -7.79 -17.78
C PHE A 98 13.25 -7.51 -17.04
N HIS A 99 13.14 -7.32 -15.73
CA HIS A 99 14.30 -7.42 -14.84
C HIS A 99 13.92 -8.18 -13.59
N GLY A 100 14.94 -8.74 -12.95
CA GLY A 100 14.75 -9.43 -11.70
C GLY A 100 16.05 -9.45 -10.92
N ASP A 101 15.91 -9.31 -9.61
CA ASP A 101 16.96 -9.47 -8.64
C ASP A 101 16.58 -10.57 -7.66
N ALA A 102 17.54 -11.37 -7.25
CA ALA A 102 17.33 -12.40 -6.24
C ALA A 102 18.55 -12.50 -5.34
N GLY A 103 18.33 -12.45 -4.04
CA GLY A 103 19.33 -12.66 -3.01
C GLY A 103 18.90 -13.79 -2.07
N GLY A 104 19.87 -14.53 -1.56
CA GLY A 104 19.63 -15.60 -0.60
C GLY A 104 20.79 -15.76 0.36
N GLY A 105 20.49 -16.23 1.55
CA GLY A 105 21.47 -16.45 2.59
C GLY A 105 20.93 -17.30 3.73
N TYR A 106 21.70 -17.36 4.80
CA TYR A 106 21.31 -18.08 5.99
C TYR A 106 21.58 -17.23 7.23
N SER A 107 20.62 -17.15 8.13
CA SER A 107 20.76 -16.48 9.42
C SER A 107 20.91 -17.51 10.53
N TRP A 108 21.83 -17.25 11.45
CA TRP A 108 22.03 -18.08 12.64
C TRP A 108 21.17 -17.64 13.82
N GLN A 109 20.64 -16.40 13.77
CA GLN A 109 19.73 -15.86 14.80
C GLN A 109 18.79 -14.82 14.18
N PRO A 110 17.48 -15.10 14.01
CA PRO A 110 16.86 -16.42 14.13
C PRO A 110 17.38 -17.39 13.08
N ASP A 111 17.45 -18.68 13.44
CA ASP A 111 17.94 -19.74 12.57
C ASP A 111 17.03 -19.93 11.36
N GLY A 112 17.59 -19.87 10.15
CA GLY A 112 16.82 -20.11 8.93
C GLY A 112 17.35 -19.44 7.67
N ALA A 113 16.75 -19.82 6.57
CA ALA A 113 17.02 -19.22 5.27
C ALA A 113 16.48 -17.78 5.21
N ILE A 114 17.29 -16.89 4.66
CA ILE A 114 16.88 -15.52 4.33
C ILE A 114 16.88 -15.36 2.82
N TRP A 115 15.91 -14.60 2.33
CA TRP A 115 15.76 -14.31 0.89
C TRP A 115 15.23 -12.91 0.66
N ASP A 116 15.56 -12.38 -0.51
CA ASP A 116 15.01 -11.18 -1.11
C ASP A 116 14.89 -11.42 -2.61
N GLY A 117 13.76 -11.08 -3.20
CA GLY A 117 13.53 -11.28 -4.63
C GLY A 117 12.56 -10.26 -5.21
N GLU A 118 12.91 -9.79 -6.39
CA GLU A 118 12.07 -8.87 -7.17
C GLU A 118 12.04 -9.32 -8.63
N LEU A 119 10.84 -9.29 -9.21
CA LEU A 119 10.60 -9.43 -10.65
C LEU A 119 9.79 -8.24 -11.11
N PHE A 120 10.24 -7.60 -12.17
CA PHE A 120 9.58 -6.47 -12.82
C PHE A 120 9.39 -6.79 -14.29
N ALA A 121 8.18 -6.57 -14.80
CA ALA A 121 7.85 -6.67 -16.21
C ALA A 121 7.14 -5.41 -16.67
N MET A 122 7.52 -4.89 -17.83
CA MET A 122 6.91 -3.71 -18.43
C MET A 122 6.67 -3.96 -19.91
N ALA A 123 5.50 -3.54 -20.38
CA ALA A 123 5.17 -3.44 -21.82
C ALA A 123 4.54 -2.10 -22.10
N VAL A 124 5.06 -1.37 -23.09
CA VAL A 124 4.49 -0.11 -23.57
C VAL A 124 4.31 -0.22 -25.09
N MET A 125 3.10 -0.54 -25.51
CA MET A 125 2.70 -0.80 -26.90
C MET A 125 1.66 0.21 -27.38
N PRO A 126 1.50 0.41 -28.69
CA PRO A 126 0.39 1.19 -29.19
C PRO A 126 -0.94 0.61 -28.69
N GLY A 127 -1.70 1.41 -27.92
CA GLY A 127 -3.01 1.00 -27.40
C GLY A 127 -3.00 0.17 -26.12
N PHE A 128 -1.85 -0.29 -25.64
CA PHE A 128 -1.74 -1.08 -24.40
C PHE A 128 -0.48 -0.76 -23.61
N GLN A 129 -0.63 -0.61 -22.32
CA GLN A 129 0.50 -0.52 -21.38
C GLN A 129 0.28 -1.46 -20.21
N ASN A 130 1.36 -2.07 -19.75
CA ASN A 130 1.39 -2.92 -18.54
C ASN A 130 2.64 -2.66 -17.74
N ILE A 131 2.50 -2.64 -16.42
CA ILE A 131 3.59 -2.83 -15.47
C ILE A 131 3.14 -3.85 -14.45
N THR A 132 3.91 -4.92 -14.31
CA THR A 132 3.68 -5.99 -13.35
C THR A 132 4.92 -6.18 -12.50
N THR A 133 4.74 -6.24 -11.17
CA THR A 133 5.82 -6.46 -10.22
C THR A 133 5.47 -7.60 -9.27
N PHE A 134 6.47 -8.36 -8.90
CA PHE A 134 6.41 -9.32 -7.83
C PHE A 134 7.61 -9.12 -6.92
N ARG A 135 7.38 -8.98 -5.62
CA ARG A 135 8.43 -8.83 -4.61
C ARG A 135 8.20 -9.77 -3.45
N THR A 136 9.26 -10.31 -2.91
CA THR A 136 9.22 -11.16 -1.72
C THR A 136 10.48 -10.99 -0.89
N ASN A 137 10.34 -10.96 0.42
CA ASN A 137 11.47 -10.97 1.32
C ASN A 137 11.13 -11.49 2.73
N ASN A 138 12.17 -11.81 3.47
CA ASN A 138 12.14 -12.01 4.92
C ASN A 138 13.32 -11.32 5.63
N THR A 139 13.81 -10.24 5.06
CA THR A 139 15.01 -9.49 5.48
C THR A 139 14.71 -8.26 6.32
N GLY A 140 13.47 -8.10 6.79
CA GLY A 140 13.03 -6.95 7.58
C GLY A 140 12.71 -5.71 6.74
N GLU A 141 12.44 -5.87 5.44
CA GLU A 141 11.94 -4.80 4.59
C GLU A 141 10.41 -4.86 4.50
N ASP A 142 9.76 -3.75 4.81
CA ASP A 142 8.33 -3.59 4.65
C ASP A 142 7.99 -3.27 3.19
N LEU A 143 7.27 -4.18 2.53
CA LEU A 143 6.84 -4.03 1.13
C LEU A 143 5.61 -3.15 0.96
N SER A 144 4.88 -2.82 2.01
CA SER A 144 3.64 -2.04 1.93
C SER A 144 3.86 -0.63 1.38
N SER A 145 5.02 -0.02 1.71
CA SER A 145 5.40 1.31 1.22
C SER A 145 5.66 1.35 -0.30
N SER A 146 6.00 0.23 -0.91
CA SER A 146 6.32 0.15 -2.34
C SER A 146 5.10 0.30 -3.25
N ASN A 147 3.90 0.08 -2.73
CA ASN A 147 2.64 0.12 -3.49
C ASN A 147 1.67 1.21 -3.00
N MET A 148 2.21 2.25 -2.38
CA MET A 148 1.42 3.36 -1.84
C MET A 148 0.80 4.20 -2.96
N ASP A 149 -0.50 4.48 -2.88
CA ASP A 149 -1.20 5.43 -3.77
C ASP A 149 -1.06 6.85 -3.21
N PHE A 150 -0.17 7.65 -3.80
CA PHE A 150 0.12 9.04 -3.37
C PHE A 150 -1.00 10.03 -3.69
N PHE A 151 -1.97 9.63 -4.54
CA PHE A 151 -3.14 10.46 -4.89
C PHE A 151 -4.43 9.93 -4.23
N ALA A 152 -4.31 8.97 -3.31
CA ALA A 152 -5.47 8.44 -2.62
C ALA A 152 -6.11 9.49 -1.73
N ASP A 153 -7.35 9.83 -2.03
CA ASP A 153 -8.25 10.55 -1.13
C ASP A 153 -9.00 9.48 -0.30
N ARG A 154 -8.61 9.35 0.97
CA ARG A 154 -9.28 8.45 1.92
C ARG A 154 -10.39 9.25 2.60
N ARG A 155 -11.57 9.22 2.04
CA ARG A 155 -12.79 9.51 2.77
C ARG A 155 -13.15 8.23 3.51
N GLY A 156 -13.11 8.24 4.81
CA GLY A 156 -13.54 7.09 5.60
C GLY A 156 -15.08 7.06 5.69
N THR A 157 -15.66 5.88 5.71
CA THR A 157 -17.10 5.69 6.00
C THR A 157 -17.46 6.01 7.43
N GLY A 158 -16.47 6.29 8.29
CA GLY A 158 -16.63 6.55 9.71
C GLY A 158 -16.66 5.27 10.57
N LEU A 159 -16.51 4.10 9.96
CA LEU A 159 -16.36 2.86 10.72
C LEU A 159 -15.01 2.81 11.44
N SER A 160 -14.97 2.12 12.56
CA SER A 160 -13.79 2.01 13.41
C SER A 160 -13.55 0.57 13.84
N GLN A 161 -12.30 0.26 14.04
CA GLN A 161 -11.90 -0.99 14.69
C GLN A 161 -12.01 -0.82 16.21
N TYR A 162 -12.78 -1.69 16.86
CA TYR A 162 -13.08 -1.65 18.30
C TYR A 162 -12.33 -2.69 19.11
N VAL A 163 -11.91 -3.78 18.47
CA VAL A 163 -11.18 -4.87 19.09
C VAL A 163 -9.90 -5.16 18.35
N GLY A 164 -8.90 -5.69 19.02
CA GLY A 164 -7.64 -6.05 18.42
C GLY A 164 -6.68 -6.70 19.41
N VAL A 165 -5.65 -7.32 18.88
CA VAL A 165 -4.51 -7.85 19.63
C VAL A 165 -3.25 -7.24 19.02
N GLY A 166 -2.46 -6.56 19.84
CA GLY A 166 -1.19 -5.97 19.40
C GLY A 166 -0.02 -6.91 19.59
N LEU A 167 0.90 -6.93 18.66
CA LEU A 167 2.18 -7.60 18.83
C LEU A 167 3.01 -6.93 19.93
N PRO A 168 3.94 -7.65 20.59
CA PRO A 168 4.90 -7.06 21.50
C PRO A 168 5.66 -5.92 20.84
N GLY A 169 5.91 -4.84 21.61
CA GLY A 169 6.69 -3.71 21.14
C GLY A 169 8.13 -4.11 20.81
N VAL A 170 8.66 -3.53 19.74
CA VAL A 170 10.04 -3.74 19.30
C VAL A 170 10.90 -2.51 19.65
N PRO A 171 12.23 -2.67 19.83
CA PRO A 171 13.13 -1.56 20.07
C PRO A 171 13.13 -0.54 18.94
N SER A 172 13.40 0.73 19.26
CA SER A 172 13.52 1.82 18.27
C SER A 172 14.82 1.70 17.44
N LEU A 173 14.92 0.62 16.67
CA LEU A 173 16.00 0.36 15.71
C LEU A 173 15.44 0.31 14.31
N SER A 174 16.31 0.20 13.31
CA SER A 174 15.86 0.05 11.91
C SER A 174 15.02 -1.23 11.74
N SER A 175 14.01 -1.20 10.87
CA SER A 175 13.14 -2.34 10.57
C SER A 175 13.92 -3.60 10.16
N LYS A 176 15.02 -3.45 9.44
CA LYS A 176 15.93 -4.57 9.10
C LYS A 176 16.50 -5.34 10.29
N ARG A 177 16.43 -4.76 11.51
CA ARG A 177 16.91 -5.37 12.74
C ARG A 177 15.80 -5.86 13.66
N THR A 178 14.59 -5.37 13.48
CA THR A 178 13.47 -5.58 14.40
C THR A 178 12.24 -6.22 13.76
N LEU A 179 12.12 -6.16 12.44
CA LEU A 179 11.00 -6.73 11.70
C LEU A 179 11.34 -8.15 11.25
N PHE A 180 10.77 -9.15 11.93
CA PHE A 180 10.86 -10.55 11.51
C PHE A 180 9.64 -10.87 10.65
N ASN A 181 9.79 -10.65 9.35
CA ASN A 181 8.71 -10.79 8.38
C ASN A 181 8.90 -11.98 7.44
N ARG A 182 7.82 -12.35 6.78
CA ARG A 182 7.76 -13.07 5.50
C ARG A 182 6.72 -12.36 4.67
N SER A 183 7.17 -11.70 3.62
CA SER A 183 6.31 -10.81 2.85
C SER A 183 6.37 -11.15 1.37
N PHE A 184 5.27 -10.97 0.68
CA PHE A 184 5.25 -10.87 -0.76
C PHE A 184 4.18 -9.88 -1.24
N LEU A 185 4.47 -9.26 -2.36
CA LEU A 185 3.65 -8.28 -3.03
C LEU A 185 3.59 -8.63 -4.52
N PHE A 186 2.40 -8.73 -5.03
CA PHE A 186 2.12 -8.80 -6.46
C PHE A 186 1.31 -7.59 -6.87
N SER A 187 1.70 -6.90 -7.92
CA SER A 187 0.99 -5.76 -8.48
C SER A 187 0.97 -5.85 -10.00
N THR A 188 -0.20 -5.74 -10.60
CA THR A 188 -0.33 -5.63 -12.06
C THR A 188 -1.19 -4.44 -12.42
N ASN A 189 -0.64 -3.60 -13.29
CA ASN A 189 -1.24 -2.33 -13.70
C ASN A 189 -1.37 -2.34 -15.22
N ASN A 190 -2.58 -2.19 -15.70
CA ASN A 190 -2.90 -2.32 -17.10
C ASN A 190 -3.66 -1.09 -17.61
N LEU A 191 -3.34 -0.63 -18.81
CA LEU A 191 -4.02 0.46 -19.48
C LEU A 191 -4.30 0.07 -20.92
N TRP A 192 -5.54 0.23 -21.33
CA TRP A 192 -5.99 0.06 -22.73
C TRP A 192 -6.50 1.39 -23.26
N LYS A 193 -5.96 1.83 -24.39
CA LYS A 193 -6.49 2.96 -25.15
C LYS A 193 -7.68 2.52 -25.99
N LEU A 194 -8.82 3.13 -25.73
CA LEU A 194 -10.05 2.89 -26.44
C LEU A 194 -10.23 3.97 -27.51
N LYS A 195 -11.19 3.79 -28.42
CA LYS A 195 -11.53 4.81 -29.44
C LYS A 195 -11.87 6.17 -28.82
N ASN A 196 -12.54 6.16 -27.66
CA ASN A 196 -13.01 7.36 -26.99
C ASN A 196 -12.61 7.33 -25.50
N GLY A 197 -11.32 7.20 -25.20
CA GLY A 197 -10.85 7.25 -23.82
C GLY A 197 -9.86 6.14 -23.46
N GLU A 198 -9.66 5.93 -22.20
CA GLU A 198 -8.75 4.92 -21.67
C GLU A 198 -9.47 4.09 -20.58
N PHE A 199 -9.17 2.81 -20.56
CA PHE A 199 -9.56 1.92 -19.45
C PHE A 199 -8.31 1.44 -18.73
N LYS A 200 -8.34 1.49 -17.40
CA LYS A 200 -7.23 1.07 -16.56
C LYS A 200 -7.72 0.02 -15.55
N ALA A 201 -6.90 -0.98 -15.29
CA ALA A 201 -7.15 -1.98 -14.28
C ALA A 201 -5.86 -2.20 -13.48
N ASN A 202 -5.88 -1.84 -12.22
CA ASN A 202 -4.79 -2.01 -11.28
C ASN A 202 -5.25 -3.02 -10.22
N ILE A 203 -4.51 -4.10 -10.06
CA ILE A 203 -4.81 -5.18 -9.11
C ILE A 203 -3.54 -5.46 -8.31
N ASP A 204 -3.67 -5.46 -7.01
CA ASP A 204 -2.57 -5.71 -6.08
C ASP A 204 -2.99 -6.76 -5.05
N TYR A 205 -2.07 -7.63 -4.73
CA TYR A 205 -2.19 -8.54 -3.61
C TYR A 205 -0.92 -8.50 -2.78
N SER A 206 -1.06 -8.35 -1.48
CA SER A 206 0.04 -8.46 -0.54
C SER A 206 -0.26 -9.46 0.56
N PHE A 207 0.77 -10.12 1.01
CA PHE A 207 0.79 -10.92 2.20
C PHE A 207 1.96 -10.50 3.07
N ASN A 208 1.70 -10.34 4.35
CA ASN A 208 2.74 -10.11 5.33
C ASN A 208 2.49 -10.98 6.57
N ARG A 209 3.51 -11.70 6.98
CA ARG A 209 3.55 -12.35 8.28
C ARG A 209 4.63 -11.70 9.11
N VAL A 210 4.27 -11.21 10.29
CA VAL A 210 5.21 -10.61 11.24
C VAL A 210 5.19 -11.44 12.52
N THR A 211 6.36 -11.68 13.07
CA THR A 211 6.53 -12.31 14.40
C THR A 211 7.28 -11.36 15.32
N ALA A 212 6.86 -11.30 16.57
CA ALA A 212 7.55 -10.53 17.59
C ALA A 212 7.52 -11.27 18.95
N ASP A 213 8.66 -11.27 19.60
CA ASP A 213 8.85 -11.84 20.92
C ASP A 213 9.38 -10.77 21.88
N ALA A 214 8.86 -10.75 23.11
CA ALA A 214 9.35 -9.87 24.15
C ALA A 214 9.32 -10.56 25.51
N SER A 215 10.28 -10.23 26.36
CA SER A 215 10.32 -10.64 27.75
C SER A 215 10.32 -9.41 28.64
N ASN A 216 9.46 -9.39 29.65
CA ASN A 216 9.37 -8.34 30.64
C ASN A 216 9.58 -8.92 32.05
N ILE A 217 10.49 -8.32 32.79
CA ILE A 217 10.78 -8.71 34.19
C ILE A 217 10.49 -7.47 35.03
N THR A 218 9.50 -7.58 35.92
CA THR A 218 9.12 -6.54 36.86
C THR A 218 9.46 -7.00 38.28
N THR A 219 10.29 -6.23 38.99
CA THR A 219 10.63 -6.49 40.38
C THR A 219 9.91 -5.48 41.27
N TYR A 220 9.06 -5.98 42.14
CA TYR A 220 8.45 -5.21 43.24
C TYR A 220 9.30 -5.34 44.48
N TYR A 221 9.75 -4.20 44.99
CA TYR A 221 10.50 -4.13 46.26
C TYR A 221 9.50 -3.91 47.38
N LEU A 222 9.23 -4.97 48.16
CA LEU A 222 8.28 -4.96 49.25
C LEU A 222 9.03 -5.16 50.56
N ASP A 223 8.46 -4.67 51.66
CA ASP A 223 9.07 -4.81 53.02
C ASP A 223 9.26 -6.28 53.43
N GLU A 224 8.41 -7.17 52.90
CA GLU A 224 8.47 -8.64 53.19
C GLU A 224 9.40 -9.40 52.24
N GLY A 225 10.10 -8.68 51.31
CA GLY A 225 11.00 -9.24 50.32
C GLY A 225 10.57 -8.96 48.88
N ASN A 226 11.52 -9.04 47.96
CA ASN A 226 11.29 -8.73 46.53
C ASN A 226 10.39 -9.77 45.86
N ARG A 227 9.40 -9.30 45.08
CA ARG A 227 8.57 -10.14 44.24
C ARG A 227 8.93 -9.89 42.79
N VAL A 228 9.39 -10.91 42.07
CA VAL A 228 9.73 -10.85 40.65
C VAL A 228 8.59 -11.45 39.82
N ILE A 229 8.10 -10.68 38.87
CA ILE A 229 7.11 -11.12 37.87
C ILE A 229 7.81 -11.16 36.51
N THR A 230 7.81 -12.34 35.90
CA THR A 230 8.34 -12.53 34.55
C THR A 230 7.18 -12.81 33.60
N GLU A 231 7.12 -12.08 32.48
CA GLU A 231 6.14 -12.23 31.46
C GLU A 231 6.85 -12.33 30.10
N ASN A 232 6.63 -13.45 29.40
CA ASN A 232 7.11 -13.63 28.03
C ASN A 232 5.93 -13.59 27.09
N ARG A 233 6.04 -12.77 26.04
CA ARG A 233 5.03 -12.59 25.01
C ARG A 233 5.60 -13.03 23.67
N SER A 234 4.87 -13.88 22.95
CA SER A 234 5.19 -14.31 21.59
C SER A 234 3.97 -14.10 20.73
N GLY A 235 4.11 -13.33 19.66
CA GLY A 235 3.02 -12.96 18.80
C GLY A 235 3.31 -13.17 17.32
N THR A 236 2.27 -13.47 16.57
CA THR A 236 2.29 -13.58 15.10
C THR A 236 1.09 -12.87 14.53
N GLU A 237 1.32 -12.06 13.53
CA GLU A 237 0.30 -11.36 12.75
C GLU A 237 0.41 -11.80 11.29
N HIS A 238 -0.73 -12.10 10.69
CA HIS A 238 -0.86 -12.34 9.25
C HIS A 238 -1.79 -11.29 8.68
N THR A 239 -1.30 -10.55 7.71
CA THR A 239 -2.06 -9.57 6.96
C THR A 239 -2.13 -9.98 5.50
N HIS A 240 -3.33 -10.08 4.96
CA HIS A 240 -3.59 -10.24 3.53
C HIS A 240 -4.36 -9.03 3.04
N SER A 241 -3.93 -8.46 1.96
CA SER A 241 -4.62 -7.32 1.32
C SER A 241 -4.77 -7.58 -0.18
N LEU A 242 -6.00 -7.48 -0.66
CA LEU A 242 -6.32 -7.52 -2.07
C LEU A 242 -6.99 -6.20 -2.45
N SER A 243 -6.38 -5.44 -3.35
CA SER A 243 -6.97 -4.21 -3.85
C SER A 243 -7.16 -4.24 -5.37
N GLY A 244 -8.28 -3.67 -5.81
CA GLY A 244 -8.61 -3.48 -7.21
C GLY A 244 -9.01 -2.03 -7.48
N LYS A 245 -8.55 -1.45 -8.59
CA LYS A 245 -8.93 -0.12 -9.03
C LYS A 245 -9.15 -0.15 -10.54
N PHE A 246 -10.40 0.08 -10.94
CA PHE A 246 -10.82 0.07 -12.33
C PHE A 246 -11.27 1.47 -12.72
N ILE A 247 -10.67 2.05 -13.77
CA ILE A 247 -10.92 3.42 -14.16
C ILE A 247 -11.27 3.45 -15.64
N TYR A 248 -12.40 4.07 -15.95
CA TYR A 248 -12.69 4.56 -17.31
C TYR A 248 -12.51 6.07 -17.33
N GLU A 249 -11.69 6.58 -18.23
CA GLU A 249 -11.44 8.01 -18.40
C GLU A 249 -11.59 8.45 -19.85
N LEU A 250 -12.43 9.46 -20.05
CA LEU A 250 -12.51 10.26 -21.28
C LEU A 250 -12.02 11.67 -20.93
N ASN A 251 -10.94 12.13 -21.58
CA ASN A 251 -10.35 13.43 -21.31
C ASN A 251 -10.21 14.24 -22.59
N GLN A 252 -11.20 15.06 -22.90
CA GLN A 252 -11.30 15.87 -24.11
C GLN A 252 -11.55 17.34 -23.76
N LYS A 253 -11.29 18.25 -24.71
CA LYS A 253 -11.52 19.69 -24.52
C LYS A 253 -12.98 20.07 -24.24
N THR A 254 -13.94 19.24 -24.68
CA THR A 254 -15.38 19.50 -24.53
C THR A 254 -16.02 18.71 -23.42
N ALA A 255 -15.39 17.63 -22.96
CA ALA A 255 -15.91 16.77 -21.91
C ALA A 255 -14.79 16.02 -21.19
N PHE A 256 -14.98 15.85 -19.88
CA PHE A 256 -14.23 14.95 -19.04
C PHE A 256 -15.19 13.99 -18.36
N ILE A 257 -14.94 12.70 -18.49
CA ILE A 257 -15.67 11.64 -17.79
C ILE A 257 -14.63 10.78 -17.07
N ASN A 258 -14.82 10.56 -15.81
CA ASN A 258 -14.02 9.62 -15.05
C ASN A 258 -14.97 8.77 -14.18
N ASN A 259 -14.87 7.45 -14.30
CA ASN A 259 -15.54 6.52 -13.43
C ASN A 259 -14.48 5.62 -12.79
N THR A 260 -14.33 5.72 -11.49
CA THR A 260 -13.38 4.94 -10.71
C THR A 260 -14.11 4.01 -9.76
N LEU A 261 -13.97 2.72 -9.98
CA LEU A 261 -14.38 1.66 -9.06
C LEU A 261 -13.16 1.20 -8.28
N LYS A 262 -13.23 1.23 -6.94
CA LYS A 262 -12.20 0.71 -6.04
C LYS A 262 -12.77 -0.40 -5.18
N THR A 263 -11.98 -1.41 -4.90
CA THR A 263 -12.27 -2.43 -3.90
C THR A 263 -11.02 -2.74 -3.09
N ASN A 264 -11.17 -2.83 -1.77
CA ASN A 264 -10.13 -3.33 -0.88
C ASN A 264 -10.73 -4.44 -0.03
N ILE A 265 -9.99 -5.51 0.13
CA ILE A 265 -10.35 -6.64 0.96
C ILE A 265 -9.12 -6.98 1.77
N ASP A 266 -9.19 -6.73 3.07
CA ASP A 266 -8.11 -7.01 4.00
C ASP A 266 -8.55 -8.13 4.96
N TRP A 267 -7.64 -9.03 5.29
CA TRP A 267 -7.83 -10.10 6.26
C TRP A 267 -6.65 -10.12 7.21
N ASP A 268 -6.90 -9.67 8.42
CA ASP A 268 -5.89 -9.61 9.48
C ASP A 268 -6.22 -10.65 10.57
N ASP A 269 -5.27 -11.53 10.83
CA ASP A 269 -5.30 -12.52 11.91
C ASP A 269 -4.09 -12.30 12.81
N THR A 270 -4.33 -11.97 14.07
CA THR A 270 -3.27 -11.78 15.07
C THR A 270 -3.44 -12.77 16.20
N ARG A 271 -2.35 -13.40 16.60
CA ARG A 271 -2.27 -14.31 17.77
C ARG A 271 -1.15 -13.88 18.69
N LEU A 272 -1.46 -13.83 19.97
CA LEU A 272 -0.51 -13.51 21.03
C LEU A 272 -0.62 -14.55 22.13
N THR A 273 0.51 -15.12 22.51
CA THR A 273 0.63 -16.01 23.67
C THR A 273 1.47 -15.33 24.72
N THR A 274 0.93 -15.21 25.92
CA THR A 274 1.63 -14.71 27.11
C THR A 274 1.88 -15.88 28.06
N THR A 275 3.12 -16.03 28.52
CA THR A 275 3.51 -17.03 29.52
C THR A 275 4.14 -16.34 30.72
N GLY A 276 4.11 -17.00 31.88
CA GLY A 276 4.65 -16.45 33.14
C GLY A 276 3.58 -16.31 34.19
N SER A 277 3.50 -15.17 34.87
CA SER A 277 2.67 -14.99 36.07
C SER A 277 1.16 -14.96 35.73
N LEU A 278 0.77 -14.45 34.56
CA LEU A 278 -0.60 -14.38 34.10
C LEU A 278 -0.69 -14.93 32.66
N PRO A 279 -0.60 -16.25 32.46
CA PRO A 279 -0.61 -16.86 31.17
C PRO A 279 -1.96 -16.67 30.49
N ASN A 280 -1.93 -16.30 29.19
CA ASN A 280 -3.12 -16.16 28.38
C ASN A 280 -2.79 -16.35 26.90
N GLN A 281 -3.83 -16.64 26.10
CA GLN A 281 -3.76 -16.65 24.66
C GLN A 281 -4.83 -15.68 24.13
N GLN A 282 -4.45 -14.85 23.18
CA GLN A 282 -5.31 -13.89 22.54
C GLN A 282 -5.28 -14.12 21.03
N SER A 283 -6.42 -14.00 20.40
CA SER A 283 -6.51 -14.00 18.94
C SER A 283 -7.56 -12.99 18.48
N ALA A 284 -7.23 -12.24 17.44
CA ALA A 284 -8.14 -11.35 16.77
C ALA A 284 -8.20 -11.69 15.29
N ASN A 285 -9.39 -11.62 14.71
CA ASN A 285 -9.60 -11.70 13.27
C ASN A 285 -10.39 -10.46 12.85
N LEU A 286 -9.82 -9.69 11.93
CA LEU A 286 -10.23 -8.32 11.62
C LEU A 286 -10.33 -8.12 10.10
N PRO A 287 -11.27 -8.79 9.40
CA PRO A 287 -11.46 -8.53 7.99
C PRO A 287 -12.07 -7.14 7.75
N ASP A 288 -11.66 -6.50 6.66
CA ASP A 288 -12.21 -5.26 6.14
C ASP A 288 -12.60 -5.45 4.68
N TYR A 289 -13.83 -5.13 4.35
CA TYR A 289 -14.38 -5.20 3.00
C TYR A 289 -14.83 -3.81 2.59
N TYR A 290 -14.16 -3.23 1.64
CA TYR A 290 -14.48 -1.90 1.14
C TYR A 290 -14.69 -1.90 -0.38
N ILE A 291 -15.74 -1.23 -0.84
CA ILE A 291 -16.01 -0.95 -2.25
C ILE A 291 -16.48 0.50 -2.41
N SER A 292 -15.94 1.18 -3.40
CA SER A 292 -16.40 2.54 -3.73
C SER A 292 -16.49 2.74 -5.23
N ASN A 293 -17.47 3.55 -5.65
CA ASN A 293 -17.59 4.05 -7.01
C ASN A 293 -17.62 5.58 -6.99
N ASN A 294 -16.71 6.20 -7.71
CA ASN A 294 -16.66 7.65 -7.89
C ASN A 294 -16.84 7.95 -9.38
N PHE A 295 -17.96 8.55 -9.71
CA PHE A 295 -18.28 9.02 -11.06
C PHE A 295 -18.19 10.53 -11.12
N LYS A 296 -17.45 11.07 -12.11
CA LYS A 296 -17.31 12.50 -12.36
C LYS A 296 -17.51 12.80 -13.85
N LEU A 297 -18.41 13.72 -14.11
CA LEU A 297 -18.67 14.27 -15.45
C LEU A 297 -18.47 15.79 -15.41
N ILE A 298 -17.67 16.31 -16.33
CA ILE A 298 -17.58 17.75 -16.59
C ILE A 298 -17.88 17.95 -18.09
N LYS A 299 -18.86 18.79 -18.39
CA LYS A 299 -19.22 19.14 -19.78
C LYS A 299 -19.08 20.63 -20.00
N ARG A 300 -18.39 21.00 -21.09
CA ARG A 300 -18.21 22.39 -21.52
C ARG A 300 -19.14 22.71 -22.69
N PHE A 301 -19.93 23.77 -22.53
CA PHE A 301 -20.87 24.25 -23.54
C PHE A 301 -20.42 25.63 -24.05
N ASN A 302 -20.45 25.84 -25.36
CA ASN A 302 -20.14 27.12 -26.03
C ASN A 302 -18.84 27.79 -25.56
N GLY A 303 -17.89 26.99 -25.06
CA GLY A 303 -16.60 27.47 -24.57
C GLY A 303 -16.63 28.26 -23.25
N LYS A 304 -17.79 28.56 -22.68
CA LYS A 304 -17.94 29.46 -21.51
C LYS A 304 -18.66 28.83 -20.33
N HIS A 305 -19.54 27.86 -20.54
CA HIS A 305 -20.34 27.24 -19.47
C HIS A 305 -19.81 25.85 -19.16
N LEU A 306 -19.64 25.58 -17.86
CA LEU A 306 -19.27 24.25 -17.35
C LEU A 306 -20.41 23.68 -16.51
N VAL A 307 -20.76 22.44 -16.78
CA VAL A 307 -21.64 21.66 -15.91
C VAL A 307 -20.80 20.51 -15.35
N THR A 308 -20.81 20.41 -14.02
CA THR A 308 -20.13 19.31 -13.30
C THR A 308 -21.18 18.49 -12.58
N PHE A 309 -21.08 17.18 -12.75
CA PHE A 309 -21.83 16.20 -11.98
C PHE A 309 -20.83 15.24 -11.34
N GLN A 310 -21.00 14.97 -10.05
CA GLN A 310 -20.19 14.00 -9.33
C GLN A 310 -21.09 13.15 -8.45
N SER A 311 -20.83 11.85 -8.40
CA SER A 311 -21.48 10.91 -7.49
C SER A 311 -20.42 10.01 -6.88
N VAL A 312 -20.46 9.89 -5.56
CA VAL A 312 -19.59 9.00 -4.79
C VAL A 312 -20.49 8.04 -4.01
N ASN A 313 -20.24 6.75 -4.16
CA ASN A 313 -20.94 5.70 -3.43
C ASN A 313 -19.89 4.81 -2.78
N GLU A 314 -20.01 4.58 -1.49
CA GLU A 314 -19.07 3.80 -0.71
C GLU A 314 -19.84 2.82 0.17
N TRP A 315 -19.32 1.61 0.27
CA TRP A 315 -19.78 0.59 1.19
C TRP A 315 -18.59 -0.03 1.88
N GLU A 316 -18.72 -0.23 3.17
CA GLU A 316 -17.70 -0.85 4.01
C GLU A 316 -18.33 -1.80 5.01
N SER A 317 -17.64 -2.88 5.32
CA SER A 317 -18.05 -3.85 6.33
C SER A 317 -16.85 -4.29 7.14
N LEU A 318 -16.93 -4.14 8.47
CA LEU A 318 -15.89 -4.48 9.44
C LEU A 318 -16.38 -5.54 10.42
N PRO A 319 -16.46 -6.83 10.03
CA PRO A 319 -16.67 -7.89 11.01
C PRO A 319 -15.40 -8.11 11.83
N GLN A 320 -15.51 -8.02 13.15
CA GLN A 320 -14.37 -8.07 14.07
C GLN A 320 -14.61 -9.15 15.11
N SER A 321 -13.61 -9.94 15.40
CA SER A 321 -13.68 -10.92 16.47
C SER A 321 -12.42 -10.93 17.34
N LEU A 322 -12.65 -11.03 18.64
CA LEU A 322 -11.60 -11.17 19.64
C LEU A 322 -11.90 -12.39 20.51
N ARG A 323 -10.87 -13.21 20.73
CA ARG A 323 -10.91 -14.32 21.68
C ARG A 323 -9.73 -14.21 22.64
N VAL A 324 -10.02 -14.27 23.94
CA VAL A 324 -9.02 -14.30 25.00
C VAL A 324 -9.27 -15.53 25.84
N GLU A 325 -8.27 -16.36 26.00
CA GLU A 325 -8.26 -17.54 26.86
C GLU A 325 -7.27 -17.35 28.00
N SER A 326 -7.74 -17.43 29.21
CA SER A 326 -6.89 -17.41 30.40
C SER A 326 -6.31 -18.81 30.59
N GLY A 327 -4.98 -18.96 30.53
CA GLY A 327 -4.27 -20.18 30.89
C GLY A 327 -4.04 -20.20 32.41
N GLY A 328 -5.11 -20.37 33.17
CA GLY A 328 -4.95 -20.52 34.63
C GLY A 328 -4.16 -21.79 34.93
N ARG A 329 -3.05 -21.70 35.69
CA ARG A 329 -2.69 -22.84 36.52
C ARG A 329 -3.96 -23.23 37.26
N ARG A 330 -4.38 -24.49 37.20
CA ARG A 330 -5.24 -25.09 38.21
C ARG A 330 -4.60 -24.78 39.56
N ALA A 331 -4.80 -23.55 40.03
CA ALA A 331 -4.53 -23.20 41.41
C ALA A 331 -5.53 -24.00 42.18
N GLU A 332 -5.15 -24.40 43.35
CA GLU A 332 -5.91 -25.15 44.38
C GLU A 332 -7.30 -24.58 44.72
N SER A 333 -7.79 -23.59 44.00
CA SER A 333 -9.06 -22.87 44.17
C SER A 333 -10.14 -23.17 43.13
N GLY A 334 -9.96 -24.15 42.22
CA GLY A 334 -11.07 -24.61 41.36
C GLY A 334 -11.59 -23.59 40.32
N ALA A 335 -10.84 -22.53 40.02
CA ALA A 335 -11.22 -21.58 38.97
C ALA A 335 -11.10 -22.23 37.58
N ALA A 336 -12.20 -22.31 36.86
CA ALA A 336 -12.24 -22.78 35.49
C ALA A 336 -11.46 -21.81 34.57
N ASP A 337 -10.86 -22.35 33.49
CA ASP A 337 -10.25 -21.55 32.45
C ASP A 337 -11.33 -20.58 31.90
N ALA A 338 -11.07 -19.28 31.97
CA ALA A 338 -12.00 -18.27 31.49
C ALA A 338 -11.74 -18.02 30.01
N ILE A 339 -12.79 -18.16 29.21
CA ILE A 339 -12.78 -17.82 27.78
C ILE A 339 -13.65 -16.60 27.58
N PHE A 340 -13.06 -15.53 27.09
CA PHE A 340 -13.78 -14.33 26.63
C PHE A 340 -13.84 -14.32 25.11
N ARG A 341 -15.05 -14.07 24.56
CA ARG A 341 -15.24 -13.92 23.11
C ARG A 341 -16.09 -12.68 22.87
N GLN A 342 -15.64 -11.86 21.92
CA GLN A 342 -16.38 -10.71 21.43
C GLN A 342 -16.44 -10.78 19.92
N HIS A 343 -17.64 -10.50 19.37
CA HIS A 343 -17.84 -10.36 17.94
C HIS A 343 -18.61 -9.07 17.71
N ILE A 344 -18.13 -8.25 16.78
CA ILE A 344 -18.72 -6.99 16.35
C ILE A 344 -18.83 -7.05 14.84
N SER A 345 -20.00 -6.72 14.29
CA SER A 345 -20.18 -6.58 12.85
C SER A 345 -20.78 -5.22 12.57
N ASP A 346 -20.04 -4.40 11.86
CA ASP A 346 -20.44 -3.04 11.55
C ASP A 346 -20.43 -2.82 10.03
N HIS A 347 -21.41 -2.07 9.52
CA HIS A 347 -21.58 -1.81 8.10
C HIS A 347 -21.95 -0.35 7.89
N ALA A 348 -21.37 0.28 6.90
CA ALA A 348 -21.73 1.63 6.49
C ALA A 348 -21.97 1.70 4.99
N PHE A 349 -22.92 2.52 4.59
CA PHE A 349 -23.14 2.93 3.22
C PHE A 349 -23.19 4.44 3.16
N TYR A 350 -22.42 5.01 2.24
CA TYR A 350 -22.35 6.45 2.03
C TYR A 350 -22.62 6.78 0.57
N THR A 351 -23.41 7.81 0.33
CA THR A 351 -23.66 8.35 -1.02
C THR A 351 -23.64 9.86 -1.00
N HIS A 352 -23.02 10.44 -2.00
CA HIS A 352 -22.90 11.89 -2.16
C HIS A 352 -22.97 12.29 -3.63
#